data_77613ce4376d56481fb2fd0660e64838
#
_entry.id   77613ce4376d56481fb2fd0660e64838
#
_cell.length_a   1.000
_cell.length_b   1.000
_cell.length_c   1.000
_cell.angle_alpha   90.00
_cell.angle_beta   90.00
_cell.angle_gamma   90.00
#
_symmetry.space_group_name_H-M   'P 1'
#
loop_
_entity.id
_entity.type
_entity.pdbx_description
1 polymer ?
#
loop_
_entity_poly.entity_id
_entity_poly.type
_entity_poly.pdbx_seq_one_letter_code
_entity_poly.pdbx_strand_id
1 'polypeptide(L)'
;EQSEFYQTQLRQLITSWRSDWQQNDMPFYIVQLANYGAAQKNPVEQQFWPVTRESMRQVTRSLAHTGMALAIDIGDATNIHPQNKMELGRRLALQALANDYNKDVAPSGPLYRRYEIEGDSILLDFDYKGSGLAIKGSEQLQGFAIAGVDGNYVWADANIVTRPNGWKFWQKKQWVQVHSKLVDQPKSVKYGWADNPNMINLTNSAGLPASPFSTH
;
A
#
# COMPACT_ATOMS: atom_id res chain seq x y z
N GLU A 1 -13.94 -9.29 11.31
CA GLU A 1 -15.37 -9.13 10.97
C GLU A 1 -15.65 -7.92 10.05
N GLN A 2 -15.35 -6.66 10.46
CA GLN A 2 -15.64 -5.47 9.62
C GLN A 2 -14.85 -5.44 8.31
N SER A 3 -13.58 -5.83 8.34
CA SER A 3 -12.71 -5.93 7.15
C SER A 3 -13.21 -6.97 6.15
N GLU A 4 -13.55 -8.14 6.61
CA GLU A 4 -14.07 -9.25 5.79
C GLU A 4 -15.43 -8.90 5.20
N PHE A 5 -16.28 -8.24 5.98
CA PHE A 5 -17.57 -7.76 5.51
C PHE A 5 -17.43 -6.75 4.36
N TYR A 6 -16.55 -5.74 4.52
CA TYR A 6 -16.29 -4.76 3.47
C TYR A 6 -15.68 -5.40 2.21
N GLN A 7 -14.74 -6.34 2.38
CA GLN A 7 -14.17 -7.08 1.25
C GLN A 7 -15.23 -7.85 0.47
N THR A 8 -16.13 -8.51 1.20
CA THR A 8 -17.24 -9.25 0.61
C THR A 8 -18.17 -8.34 -0.18
N GLN A 9 -18.57 -7.20 0.42
CA GLN A 9 -19.45 -6.25 -0.25
C GLN A 9 -18.81 -5.63 -1.50
N LEU A 10 -17.55 -5.21 -1.42
CA LEU A 10 -16.85 -4.63 -2.56
C LEU A 10 -16.68 -5.64 -3.70
N ARG A 11 -16.37 -6.89 -3.36
CA ARG A 11 -16.29 -7.98 -4.34
C ARG A 11 -17.64 -8.25 -4.98
N GLN A 12 -18.71 -8.34 -4.20
CA GLN A 12 -20.07 -8.53 -4.70
C GLN A 12 -20.50 -7.39 -5.62
N LEU A 13 -20.25 -6.14 -5.25
CA LEU A 13 -20.54 -4.98 -6.10
C LEU A 13 -19.89 -5.14 -7.49
N ILE A 14 -18.60 -5.43 -7.54
CA ILE A 14 -17.86 -5.57 -8.81
C ILE A 14 -18.41 -6.74 -9.62
N THR A 15 -18.60 -7.90 -8.99
CA THR A 15 -19.07 -9.11 -9.71
C THR A 15 -20.51 -8.98 -10.17
N SER A 16 -21.41 -8.36 -9.38
CA SER A 16 -22.79 -8.11 -9.78
C SER A 16 -22.87 -7.18 -10.99
N TRP A 17 -22.14 -6.07 -10.97
CA TRP A 17 -22.13 -5.15 -12.11
C TRP A 17 -21.60 -5.82 -13.38
N ARG A 18 -20.51 -6.60 -13.28
CA ARG A 18 -20.00 -7.39 -14.41
C ARG A 18 -21.06 -8.36 -14.97
N SER A 19 -21.79 -9.02 -14.09
CA SER A 19 -22.88 -9.92 -14.46
C SER A 19 -24.03 -9.17 -15.13
N ASP A 20 -24.50 -8.07 -14.53
CA ASP A 20 -25.64 -7.30 -15.03
C ASP A 20 -25.35 -6.68 -16.40
N TRP A 21 -24.10 -6.25 -16.63
CA TRP A 21 -23.65 -5.71 -17.92
C TRP A 21 -23.17 -6.78 -18.89
N GLN A 22 -23.14 -8.04 -18.48
CA GLN A 22 -22.65 -9.19 -19.27
C GLN A 22 -21.20 -8.95 -19.78
N GLN A 23 -20.36 -8.29 -18.95
CA GLN A 23 -18.96 -7.98 -19.22
C GLN A 23 -18.08 -8.49 -18.07
N ASN A 24 -17.71 -9.75 -18.11
CA ASN A 24 -16.97 -10.41 -17.02
C ASN A 24 -15.58 -9.80 -16.75
N ASP A 25 -14.98 -9.15 -17.73
CA ASP A 25 -13.67 -8.50 -17.70
C ASP A 25 -13.74 -6.97 -17.61
N MET A 26 -14.93 -6.40 -17.41
CA MET A 26 -15.09 -4.95 -17.25
C MET A 26 -14.16 -4.42 -16.16
N PRO A 27 -13.29 -3.41 -16.48
CA PRO A 27 -12.32 -2.90 -15.52
C PRO A 27 -12.99 -2.08 -14.42
N PHE A 28 -12.49 -2.24 -13.18
CA PHE A 28 -12.89 -1.43 -12.03
C PHE A 28 -11.66 -0.77 -11.41
N TYR A 29 -11.65 0.55 -11.37
CA TYR A 29 -10.60 1.33 -10.71
C TYR A 29 -11.15 2.00 -9.47
N ILE A 30 -10.60 1.61 -8.32
CA ILE A 30 -11.05 2.01 -6.99
C ILE A 30 -10.20 3.18 -6.51
N VAL A 31 -10.81 4.16 -5.86
CA VAL A 31 -10.08 5.19 -5.12
C VAL A 31 -9.91 4.73 -3.67
N GLN A 32 -8.67 4.51 -3.24
CA GLN A 32 -8.39 4.22 -1.84
C GLN A 32 -8.63 5.47 -0.98
N LEU A 33 -9.18 5.28 0.23
CA LEU A 33 -9.45 6.37 1.16
C LEU A 33 -8.21 7.23 1.41
N ALA A 34 -8.38 8.54 1.27
CA ALA A 34 -7.36 9.54 1.56
C ALA A 34 -7.07 9.61 3.08
N ASN A 35 -5.98 10.25 3.46
CA ASN A 35 -5.71 10.57 4.86
C ASN A 35 -6.69 11.66 5.36
N TYR A 36 -7.15 11.50 6.62
CA TYR A 36 -8.14 12.39 7.25
C TYR A 36 -8.03 12.29 8.76
N GLY A 37 -8.37 13.39 9.46
CA GLY A 37 -8.37 13.46 10.92
C GLY A 37 -7.01 13.81 11.53
N ALA A 38 -6.88 13.58 12.83
CA ALA A 38 -5.65 13.89 13.56
C ALA A 38 -4.43 13.13 13.02
N ALA A 39 -3.28 13.79 13.01
CA ALA A 39 -2.03 13.18 12.61
C ALA A 39 -1.69 11.96 13.49
N GLN A 40 -1.18 10.91 12.88
CA GLN A 40 -0.77 9.69 13.57
C GLN A 40 0.28 9.99 14.66
N LYS A 41 0.06 9.45 15.86
CA LYS A 41 0.98 9.60 17.01
C LYS A 41 1.58 8.28 17.47
N ASN A 42 0.85 7.19 17.33
CA ASN A 42 1.25 5.86 17.77
C ASN A 42 1.65 4.97 16.59
N PRO A 43 2.51 3.96 16.78
CA PRO A 43 2.92 3.04 15.73
C PRO A 43 1.75 2.41 14.98
N VAL A 44 0.69 2.10 15.69
CA VAL A 44 -0.56 1.57 15.16
C VAL A 44 -1.73 2.25 15.88
N GLU A 45 -2.69 2.70 15.12
CA GLU A 45 -3.95 3.22 15.64
C GLU A 45 -5.09 2.31 15.18
N GLN A 46 -5.85 1.81 16.16
CA GLN A 46 -6.99 0.92 15.90
C GLN A 46 -8.20 1.74 15.45
N GLN A 47 -8.20 2.11 14.18
CA GLN A 47 -9.23 2.93 13.55
C GLN A 47 -9.81 2.19 12.35
N PHE A 48 -10.93 2.68 11.84
CA PHE A 48 -11.67 2.03 10.76
C PHE A 48 -10.96 2.14 9.40
N TRP A 49 -10.31 3.26 9.11
CA TRP A 49 -9.77 3.55 7.78
C TRP A 49 -8.58 2.70 7.37
N PRO A 50 -7.58 2.40 8.23
CA PRO A 50 -6.52 1.48 7.87
C PRO A 50 -7.04 0.11 7.43
N VAL A 51 -8.02 -0.41 8.17
CA VAL A 51 -8.67 -1.69 7.88
C VAL A 51 -9.41 -1.65 6.54
N THR A 52 -10.11 -0.56 6.25
CA THR A 52 -10.82 -0.37 4.98
C THR A 52 -9.84 -0.24 3.80
N ARG A 53 -8.74 0.52 3.95
CA ARG A 53 -7.68 0.62 2.93
C ARG A 53 -7.06 -0.74 2.61
N GLU A 54 -6.77 -1.52 3.64
CA GLU A 54 -6.24 -2.87 3.47
C GLU A 54 -7.24 -3.79 2.76
N SER A 55 -8.52 -3.70 3.10
CA SER A 55 -9.59 -4.44 2.42
C SER A 55 -9.68 -4.10 0.94
N MET A 56 -9.62 -2.81 0.58
CA MET A 56 -9.56 -2.35 -0.81
C MET A 56 -8.35 -2.94 -1.54
N ARG A 57 -7.17 -2.89 -0.91
CA ARG A 57 -5.94 -3.45 -1.47
C ARG A 57 -6.06 -4.97 -1.72
N GLN A 58 -6.64 -5.71 -0.78
CA GLN A 58 -6.80 -7.15 -0.92
C GLN A 58 -7.82 -7.53 -2.00
N VAL A 59 -8.92 -6.80 -2.13
CA VAL A 59 -9.90 -7.04 -3.21
C VAL A 59 -9.26 -6.79 -4.57
N THR A 60 -8.57 -5.66 -4.77
CA THR A 60 -7.92 -5.36 -6.05
C THR A 60 -6.79 -6.33 -6.38
N ARG A 61 -6.13 -6.93 -5.39
CA ARG A 61 -5.11 -7.96 -5.60
C ARG A 61 -5.70 -9.32 -6.02
N SER A 62 -6.92 -9.62 -5.60
CA SER A 62 -7.56 -10.93 -5.77
C SER A 62 -8.56 -11.01 -6.91
N LEU A 63 -9.00 -9.87 -7.46
CA LEU A 63 -9.87 -9.78 -8.62
C LEU A 63 -9.09 -9.31 -9.84
N ALA A 64 -9.17 -10.05 -10.93
CA ALA A 64 -8.65 -9.61 -12.22
C ALA A 64 -9.37 -8.35 -12.72
N HIS A 65 -8.73 -7.58 -13.60
CA HIS A 65 -9.26 -6.34 -14.17
C HIS A 65 -9.72 -5.33 -13.13
N THR A 66 -8.98 -5.24 -12.02
CA THR A 66 -9.18 -4.22 -11.00
C THR A 66 -7.87 -3.48 -10.72
N GLY A 67 -7.98 -2.22 -10.33
CA GLY A 67 -6.84 -1.42 -9.94
C GLY A 67 -7.21 -0.39 -8.88
N MET A 68 -6.21 0.29 -8.31
CA MET A 68 -6.43 1.20 -7.20
C MET A 68 -5.62 2.49 -7.36
N ALA A 69 -6.30 3.63 -7.40
CA ALA A 69 -5.70 4.94 -7.29
C ALA A 69 -5.56 5.32 -5.82
N LEU A 70 -4.34 5.57 -5.39
CA LEU A 70 -4.04 5.92 -4.01
C LEU A 70 -4.28 7.42 -3.77
N ALA A 71 -4.89 7.76 -2.65
CA ALA A 71 -5.14 9.14 -2.26
C ALA A 71 -4.51 9.49 -0.90
N ILE A 72 -3.65 8.61 -0.37
CA ILE A 72 -3.12 8.67 0.99
C ILE A 72 -2.26 9.90 1.28
N ASP A 73 -1.67 10.54 0.28
CA ASP A 73 -0.79 11.71 0.36
C ASP A 73 -1.43 13.01 -0.13
N ILE A 74 -2.71 12.98 -0.52
CA ILE A 74 -3.44 14.14 -1.07
C ILE A 74 -4.74 14.45 -0.32
N GLY A 75 -4.93 13.87 0.85
CA GLY A 75 -6.06 14.16 1.73
C GLY A 75 -5.88 15.47 2.52
N ASP A 76 -6.82 15.72 3.38
CA ASP A 76 -6.87 16.90 4.25
C ASP A 76 -7.31 16.45 5.66
N ALA A 77 -6.61 16.93 6.69
CA ALA A 77 -6.90 16.57 8.07
C ALA A 77 -8.29 17.02 8.54
N THR A 78 -8.82 18.07 7.96
CA THR A 78 -10.10 18.71 8.35
C THR A 78 -11.24 18.48 7.37
N ASN A 79 -10.92 18.02 6.15
CA ASN A 79 -11.90 17.77 5.11
C ASN A 79 -11.74 16.36 4.53
N ILE A 80 -12.76 15.53 4.72
CA ILE A 80 -12.80 14.16 4.20
C ILE A 80 -12.71 14.09 2.65
N HIS A 81 -13.03 15.18 1.96
CA HIS A 81 -13.00 15.26 0.50
C HIS A 81 -11.68 15.87 0.01
N PRO A 82 -10.74 15.06 -0.50
CA PRO A 82 -9.47 15.58 -1.03
C PRO A 82 -9.69 16.67 -2.08
N GLN A 83 -9.03 17.80 -1.91
CA GLN A 83 -9.15 18.93 -2.84
C GLN A 83 -8.41 18.70 -4.16
N ASN A 84 -7.33 17.95 -4.14
CA ASN A 84 -6.49 17.67 -5.31
C ASN A 84 -7.13 16.64 -6.25
N LYS A 85 -8.26 17.00 -6.87
CA LYS A 85 -9.00 16.14 -7.81
C LYS A 85 -8.22 15.87 -9.09
N MET A 86 -7.36 16.81 -9.51
CA MET A 86 -6.53 16.63 -10.70
C MET A 86 -5.53 15.48 -10.52
N GLU A 87 -4.82 15.43 -9.40
CA GLU A 87 -3.89 14.34 -9.12
C GLU A 87 -4.62 13.00 -8.96
N LEU A 88 -5.78 12.99 -8.32
CA LEU A 88 -6.60 11.79 -8.20
C LEU A 88 -7.06 11.28 -9.57
N GLY A 89 -7.56 12.18 -10.43
CA GLY A 89 -7.94 11.85 -11.81
C GLY A 89 -6.75 11.33 -12.62
N ARG A 90 -5.56 11.95 -12.49
CA ARG A 90 -4.33 11.46 -13.11
C ARG A 90 -3.99 10.02 -12.68
N ARG A 91 -4.09 9.71 -11.39
CA ARG A 91 -3.82 8.34 -10.87
C ARG A 91 -4.83 7.31 -11.39
N LEU A 92 -6.11 7.69 -11.52
CA LEU A 92 -7.11 6.82 -12.15
C LEU A 92 -6.79 6.60 -13.64
N ALA A 93 -6.41 7.66 -14.36
CA ALA A 93 -6.02 7.56 -15.76
C ALA A 93 -4.78 6.67 -15.95
N LEU A 94 -3.79 6.71 -15.06
CA LEU A 94 -2.63 5.81 -15.09
C LEU A 94 -3.03 4.33 -15.00
N GLN A 95 -4.04 4.00 -14.19
CA GLN A 95 -4.57 2.64 -14.13
C GLN A 95 -5.10 2.19 -15.49
N ALA A 96 -5.97 2.99 -16.11
CA ALA A 96 -6.54 2.67 -17.42
C ALA A 96 -5.45 2.61 -18.51
N LEU A 97 -4.56 3.60 -18.55
CA LEU A 97 -3.48 3.66 -19.54
C LEU A 97 -2.61 2.41 -19.51
N ALA A 98 -2.22 1.95 -18.32
CA ALA A 98 -1.38 0.77 -18.19
C ALA A 98 -2.15 -0.53 -18.48
N ASN A 99 -3.35 -0.69 -17.89
CA ASN A 99 -4.03 -1.96 -17.86
C ASN A 99 -4.94 -2.20 -19.09
N ASP A 100 -5.58 -1.14 -19.61
CA ASP A 100 -6.53 -1.28 -20.73
C ASP A 100 -5.94 -0.81 -22.06
N TYR A 101 -5.08 0.21 -22.02
CA TYR A 101 -4.46 0.79 -23.21
C TYR A 101 -3.01 0.33 -23.46
N ASN A 102 -2.48 -0.57 -22.63
CA ASN A 102 -1.12 -1.13 -22.76
C ASN A 102 -0.01 -0.07 -22.91
N LYS A 103 -0.15 1.06 -22.22
CA LYS A 103 0.89 2.08 -22.20
C LYS A 103 1.96 1.74 -21.18
N ASP A 104 3.22 2.03 -21.52
CA ASP A 104 4.37 1.84 -20.61
C ASP A 104 4.42 2.97 -19.58
N VAL A 105 3.52 2.90 -18.60
CA VAL A 105 3.43 3.82 -17.48
C VAL A 105 3.23 3.05 -16.17
N ALA A 106 3.72 3.59 -15.06
CA ALA A 106 3.48 3.01 -13.75
C ALA A 106 2.01 3.23 -13.34
N PRO A 107 1.18 2.17 -13.19
CA PRO A 107 -0.24 2.34 -12.85
C PRO A 107 -0.46 2.77 -11.42
N SER A 108 0.44 2.40 -10.50
CA SER A 108 0.32 2.65 -9.05
C SER A 108 1.68 2.93 -8.43
N GLY A 109 1.68 3.42 -7.20
CA GLY A 109 2.82 3.36 -6.32
C GLY A 109 3.04 1.94 -5.77
N PRO A 110 4.07 1.73 -4.92
CA PRO A 110 4.39 0.43 -4.37
C PRO A 110 3.20 -0.21 -3.64
N LEU A 111 2.84 -1.43 -4.03
CA LEU A 111 1.86 -2.25 -3.32
C LEU A 111 2.58 -3.42 -2.66
N TYR A 112 2.38 -3.58 -1.34
CA TYR A 112 2.96 -4.70 -0.61
C TYR A 112 2.57 -6.04 -1.22
N ARG A 113 3.57 -6.90 -1.47
CA ARG A 113 3.42 -8.20 -2.10
C ARG A 113 3.62 -9.36 -1.16
N ARG A 114 4.78 -9.42 -0.49
CA ARG A 114 5.17 -10.47 0.44
C ARG A 114 6.29 -10.01 1.36
N TYR A 115 6.57 -10.78 2.39
CA TYR A 115 7.71 -10.56 3.27
C TYR A 115 8.56 -11.81 3.45
N GLU A 116 9.77 -11.62 3.93
CA GLU A 116 10.70 -12.64 4.40
C GLU A 116 11.28 -12.19 5.74
N ILE A 117 11.42 -13.11 6.69
CA ILE A 117 12.07 -12.83 7.98
C ILE A 117 13.54 -13.21 7.87
N GLU A 118 14.42 -12.29 8.25
CA GLU A 118 15.87 -12.49 8.25
C GLU A 118 16.46 -11.99 9.57
N GLY A 119 16.74 -12.93 10.47
CA GLY A 119 17.21 -12.60 11.82
C GLY A 119 16.21 -11.73 12.58
N ASP A 120 16.63 -10.55 12.98
CA ASP A 120 15.86 -9.52 13.70
C ASP A 120 15.11 -8.55 12.78
N SER A 121 15.09 -8.82 11.49
CA SER A 121 14.52 -7.91 10.47
C SER A 121 13.45 -8.60 9.63
N ILE A 122 12.55 -7.80 9.07
CA ILE A 122 11.59 -8.21 8.04
C ILE A 122 11.92 -7.50 6.74
N LEU A 123 12.07 -8.28 5.67
CA LEU A 123 12.24 -7.80 4.31
C LEU A 123 10.89 -7.77 3.60
N LEU A 124 10.53 -6.61 3.07
CA LEU A 124 9.27 -6.38 2.38
C LEU A 124 9.50 -6.22 0.88
N ASP A 125 8.76 -6.98 0.09
CA ASP A 125 8.74 -6.90 -1.36
C ASP A 125 7.47 -6.21 -1.84
N PHE A 126 7.59 -5.46 -2.93
CA PHE A 126 6.51 -4.66 -3.49
C PHE A 126 6.34 -4.91 -4.99
N ASP A 127 5.12 -4.82 -5.46
CA ASP A 127 4.78 -4.63 -6.87
C ASP A 127 4.84 -3.12 -7.23
N TYR A 128 4.85 -2.78 -8.49
CA TYR A 128 4.82 -1.41 -9.04
C TYR A 128 5.94 -0.48 -8.55
N LYS A 129 7.14 -1.04 -8.40
CA LYS A 129 8.34 -0.24 -8.03
C LYS A 129 8.82 0.68 -9.15
N GLY A 130 8.37 0.46 -10.39
CA GLY A 130 8.95 1.12 -11.56
C GLY A 130 10.43 0.77 -11.71
N SER A 131 11.28 1.77 -11.95
CA SER A 131 12.75 1.60 -11.97
C SER A 131 13.36 1.51 -10.56
N GLY A 132 12.57 1.73 -9.50
CA GLY A 132 13.00 1.56 -8.11
C GLY A 132 12.07 2.18 -7.09
N LEU A 133 12.31 1.81 -5.82
CA LEU A 133 11.72 2.45 -4.66
C LEU A 133 12.45 3.77 -4.38
N ALA A 134 11.74 4.75 -3.83
CA ALA A 134 12.27 6.06 -3.48
C ALA A 134 11.68 6.57 -2.16
N ILE A 135 12.35 7.55 -1.56
CA ILE A 135 11.92 8.23 -0.34
C ILE A 135 11.57 9.66 -0.70
N LYS A 136 10.39 10.12 -0.29
CA LYS A 136 9.90 11.47 -0.59
C LYS A 136 10.08 12.39 0.62
N GLY A 137 10.74 13.52 0.43
CA GLY A 137 10.78 14.62 1.41
C GLY A 137 11.62 14.37 2.66
N SER A 138 12.40 13.30 2.73
CA SER A 138 13.27 12.95 3.86
C SER A 138 14.41 12.05 3.37
N GLU A 139 15.44 11.88 4.19
CA GLU A 139 16.52 10.92 3.93
C GLU A 139 16.19 9.52 4.46
N GLN A 140 15.22 9.39 5.36
CA GLN A 140 14.85 8.15 6.02
C GLN A 140 13.41 7.75 5.69
N LEU A 141 13.18 6.45 5.54
CA LEU A 141 11.83 5.89 5.46
C LEU A 141 11.11 6.04 6.80
N GLN A 142 9.84 6.42 6.75
CA GLN A 142 9.01 6.68 7.91
C GLN A 142 7.66 5.94 7.79
N GLY A 143 6.96 5.81 8.92
CA GLY A 143 5.61 5.25 8.99
C GLY A 143 5.56 3.72 9.08
N PHE A 144 6.68 3.06 9.35
CA PHE A 144 6.74 1.62 9.60
C PHE A 144 6.62 1.31 11.08
N ALA A 145 5.86 0.26 11.40
CA ALA A 145 5.75 -0.33 12.72
C ALA A 145 5.99 -1.83 12.65
N ILE A 146 6.69 -2.39 13.63
CA ILE A 146 7.04 -3.81 13.70
C ILE A 146 6.60 -4.40 15.03
N ALA A 147 6.16 -5.67 15.02
CA ALA A 147 5.81 -6.40 16.23
C ALA A 147 6.42 -7.81 16.24
N GLY A 148 6.69 -8.31 17.42
CA GLY A 148 7.05 -9.69 17.69
C GLY A 148 5.83 -10.59 17.87
N VAL A 149 6.03 -11.72 18.58
CA VAL A 149 4.98 -12.71 18.86
C VAL A 149 3.88 -12.15 19.77
N ASP A 150 4.23 -11.17 20.60
CA ASP A 150 3.33 -10.50 21.54
C ASP A 150 2.30 -9.58 20.87
N GLY A 151 2.49 -9.29 19.57
CA GLY A 151 1.60 -8.40 18.78
C GLY A 151 1.70 -6.92 19.16
N ASN A 152 2.65 -6.53 20.02
CA ASN A 152 2.86 -5.15 20.42
C ASN A 152 3.70 -4.41 19.35
N TYR A 153 3.07 -3.49 18.63
CA TYR A 153 3.74 -2.71 17.59
C TYR A 153 4.52 -1.55 18.19
N VAL A 154 5.77 -1.42 17.77
CA VAL A 154 6.64 -0.27 18.03
C VAL A 154 7.06 0.37 16.71
N TRP A 155 7.48 1.65 16.74
CA TRP A 155 8.09 2.28 15.58
C TRP A 155 9.35 1.55 15.16
N ALA A 156 9.54 1.42 13.86
CA ALA A 156 10.64 0.67 13.28
C ALA A 156 11.49 1.55 12.36
N ASP A 157 12.79 1.29 12.36
CA ASP A 157 13.69 1.78 11.33
C ASP A 157 13.47 0.99 10.04
N ALA A 158 13.51 1.69 8.91
CA ALA A 158 13.31 1.08 7.61
C ALA A 158 14.31 1.62 6.58
N ASN A 159 14.83 0.74 5.73
CA ASN A 159 15.81 1.08 4.71
C ASN A 159 15.52 0.37 3.39
N ILE A 160 15.75 1.06 2.26
CA ILE A 160 15.72 0.42 0.94
C ILE A 160 17.04 -0.34 0.76
N VAL A 161 16.94 -1.65 0.63
CA VAL A 161 18.09 -2.54 0.42
C VAL A 161 18.01 -3.23 -0.94
N THR A 162 19.17 -3.55 -1.52
CA THR A 162 19.23 -4.23 -2.81
C THR A 162 19.79 -5.63 -2.61
N ARG A 163 19.07 -6.64 -3.09
CA ARG A 163 19.44 -8.05 -2.95
C ARG A 163 19.39 -8.79 -4.28
N PRO A 164 20.08 -9.92 -4.40
CA PRO A 164 19.94 -10.81 -5.54
C PRO A 164 18.48 -11.26 -5.69
N ASN A 165 18.02 -11.45 -6.92
CA ASN A 165 16.67 -11.92 -7.21
C ASN A 165 16.64 -13.45 -7.31
N GLY A 166 16.68 -14.13 -6.17
CA GLY A 166 16.64 -15.58 -6.09
C GLY A 166 17.68 -16.27 -6.99
N TRP A 167 17.25 -17.20 -7.85
CA TRP A 167 18.10 -17.94 -8.79
C TRP A 167 18.83 -17.06 -9.81
N LYS A 168 18.29 -15.86 -10.06
CA LYS A 168 18.89 -14.85 -10.93
C LYS A 168 19.78 -13.92 -10.12
N PHE A 169 20.81 -14.44 -9.46
CA PHE A 169 21.70 -13.67 -8.57
C PHE A 169 22.39 -12.48 -9.25
N TRP A 170 22.47 -12.46 -10.59
CA TRP A 170 22.94 -11.32 -11.39
C TRP A 170 21.90 -10.19 -11.53
N GLN A 171 20.61 -10.47 -11.28
CA GLN A 171 19.57 -9.46 -11.22
C GLN A 171 19.41 -9.00 -9.78
N LYS A 172 19.42 -7.69 -9.60
CA LYS A 172 19.23 -7.08 -8.28
C LYS A 172 17.78 -6.63 -8.13
N LYS A 173 17.23 -6.83 -6.96
CA LYS A 173 15.88 -6.43 -6.59
C LYS A 173 15.91 -5.60 -5.33
N GLN A 174 15.14 -4.50 -5.30
CA GLN A 174 14.98 -3.69 -4.10
C GLN A 174 13.90 -4.25 -3.19
N TRP A 175 14.20 -4.17 -1.90
CA TRP A 175 13.33 -4.52 -0.78
C TRP A 175 13.34 -3.37 0.22
N VAL A 176 12.35 -3.34 1.12
CA VAL A 176 12.43 -2.51 2.33
C VAL A 176 12.76 -3.45 3.49
N GLN A 177 13.88 -3.23 4.15
CA GLN A 177 14.25 -3.90 5.40
C GLN A 177 13.71 -3.09 6.56
N VAL A 178 12.98 -3.74 7.45
CA VAL A 178 12.34 -3.14 8.64
C VAL A 178 12.86 -3.84 9.87
N HIS A 179 13.31 -3.10 10.88
CA HIS A 179 13.80 -3.63 12.15
C HIS A 179 13.56 -2.67 13.30
N SER A 180 13.65 -3.17 14.52
CA SER A 180 13.64 -2.35 15.74
C SER A 180 14.48 -3.04 16.81
N LYS A 181 15.31 -2.29 17.54
CA LYS A 181 16.07 -2.81 18.68
C LYS A 181 15.18 -3.31 19.84
N LEU A 182 13.89 -3.02 19.80
CA LEU A 182 12.91 -3.44 20.79
C LEU A 182 12.24 -4.77 20.42
N VAL A 183 12.55 -5.36 19.25
CA VAL A 183 11.89 -6.57 18.74
C VAL A 183 12.92 -7.52 18.14
N ASP A 184 13.39 -8.47 18.94
CA ASP A 184 14.43 -9.44 18.51
C ASP A 184 13.88 -10.53 17.56
N GLN A 185 12.60 -10.87 17.67
CA GLN A 185 11.94 -11.90 16.87
C GLN A 185 10.69 -11.32 16.18
N PRO A 186 10.89 -10.56 15.10
CA PRO A 186 9.79 -9.91 14.42
C PRO A 186 8.86 -10.92 13.71
N LYS A 187 7.57 -10.63 13.73
CA LYS A 187 6.52 -11.45 13.10
C LYS A 187 5.70 -10.66 12.09
N SER A 188 5.54 -9.36 12.31
CA SER A 188 4.66 -8.56 11.49
C SER A 188 5.11 -7.12 11.35
N VAL A 189 4.73 -6.52 10.23
CA VAL A 189 4.94 -5.10 9.92
C VAL A 189 3.62 -4.48 9.51
N LYS A 190 3.43 -3.24 9.94
CA LYS A 190 2.39 -2.33 9.43
C LYS A 190 3.03 -1.07 8.89
N TYR A 191 2.46 -0.52 7.83
CA TYR A 191 2.89 0.72 7.22
C TYR A 191 1.70 1.67 7.08
N GLY A 192 1.84 2.89 7.61
CA GLY A 192 0.80 3.90 7.55
C GLY A 192 -0.53 3.46 8.19
N TRP A 193 -0.47 2.77 9.33
CA TRP A 193 -1.64 2.16 9.96
C TRP A 193 -2.35 3.12 10.91
N ALA A 194 -2.93 4.18 10.34
CA ALA A 194 -3.74 5.18 11.01
C ALA A 194 -4.71 5.85 10.02
N ASP A 195 -5.69 6.58 10.49
CA ASP A 195 -6.59 7.35 9.62
C ASP A 195 -5.83 8.45 8.87
N ASN A 196 -4.92 9.15 9.56
CA ASN A 196 -4.05 10.16 8.97
C ASN A 196 -2.56 9.85 9.21
N PRO A 197 -1.97 8.91 8.45
CA PRO A 197 -0.55 8.59 8.56
C PRO A 197 0.29 9.64 7.82
N ASN A 198 0.37 10.84 8.36
CA ASN A 198 0.98 12.02 7.75
C ASN A 198 2.50 11.93 7.52
N MET A 199 3.17 10.95 8.12
CA MET A 199 4.62 10.78 8.02
C MET A 199 5.08 9.81 6.94
N ILE A 200 4.17 9.05 6.31
CA ILE A 200 4.55 8.04 5.32
C ILE A 200 5.18 8.66 4.08
N ASN A 201 6.27 8.08 3.60
CA ASN A 201 7.06 8.68 2.54
C ASN A 201 7.66 7.70 1.52
N LEU A 202 7.31 6.42 1.58
CA LEU A 202 7.72 5.45 0.56
C LEU A 202 6.98 5.72 -0.75
N THR A 203 7.74 5.84 -1.84
CA THR A 203 7.24 6.04 -3.20
C THR A 203 7.95 5.09 -4.17
N ASN A 204 7.50 5.06 -5.41
CA ASN A 204 8.31 4.53 -6.51
C ASN A 204 9.01 5.65 -7.28
N SER A 205 9.82 5.27 -8.26
CA SER A 205 10.55 6.21 -9.14
C SER A 205 9.66 7.15 -9.95
N ALA A 206 8.36 6.84 -10.10
CA ALA A 206 7.38 7.73 -10.73
C ALA A 206 6.76 8.74 -9.73
N GLY A 207 7.21 8.75 -8.47
CA GLY A 207 6.72 9.62 -7.40
C GLY A 207 5.34 9.25 -6.86
N LEU A 208 4.82 8.06 -7.19
CA LEU A 208 3.55 7.58 -6.68
C LEU A 208 3.72 6.97 -5.29
N PRO A 209 2.84 7.29 -4.31
CA PRO A 209 2.98 6.84 -2.93
C PRO A 209 2.72 5.34 -2.80
N ALA A 210 3.34 4.71 -1.80
CA ALA A 210 3.01 3.35 -1.41
C ALA A 210 1.65 3.30 -0.68
N SER A 211 0.89 2.22 -0.94
CA SER A 211 -0.33 1.95 -0.18
C SER A 211 0.01 1.57 1.26
N PRO A 212 -0.73 2.05 2.26
CA PRO A 212 -0.72 1.45 3.59
C PRO A 212 -1.04 -0.05 3.52
N PHE A 213 -0.44 -0.82 4.43
CA PHE A 213 -0.65 -2.28 4.47
C PHE A 213 -0.38 -2.86 5.87
N SER A 214 -0.84 -4.10 6.05
CA SER A 214 -0.44 -5.02 7.11
C SER A 214 0.10 -6.31 6.49
N THR A 215 1.07 -6.93 7.12
CA THR A 215 1.60 -8.25 6.70
C THR A 215 0.76 -9.41 7.23
N HIS A 216 -0.27 -9.14 8.01
CA HIS A 216 -1.24 -10.10 8.56
C HIS A 216 -2.57 -9.97 7.89
#